data_c3a427ed365d9f1f2983cf8514873572
#
_entry.id   c3a427ed365d9f1f2983cf8514873572
#
_cell.length_a   1.000
_cell.length_b   1.000
_cell.length_c   1.000
_cell.angle_alpha   90.00
_cell.angle_beta   90.00
_cell.angle_gamma   90.00
#
_symmetry.space_group_name_H-M   'P 1'
#
loop_
_entity.id
_entity.type
_entity.pdbx_description
1 polymer ?
#
loop_
_entity_poly.entity_id
_entity_poly.type
_entity_poly.pdbx_seq_one_letter_code
_entity_poly.pdbx_strand_id
1 'polypeptide(L)'
;MTRIAYLVTSAREMTLADGTQHPTGYFAEEALKPYERFAAAGFDVTVITPDGEPPYADPYGLSWFFHYPEPDKDYLASVVRTFAHDVDDIRLTLHQNTELGLAAARRLAALLQAQGYSAADAHRIVSAAAKTAWRQDRQLADVLAEDEAHHLTREQIQAEVDAQRADSEQLAAERLRKLQAIPGFQHPVALSALTDADLDDFDAVFTPGGHGPMVDLAGNPDAGRLLAALHRRRAPIAALCHGPAVLLAAPERADGLWLFDGYRMTSFTDEEEDQTEAGLLGMAWLVDVALKNAGAVFDDGPAAWISHVVVDRNVITGQNPGSTEATADAVIKKLLAPAQGVAA
;
A
#
# COMPACT_ATOMS: atom_id res chain seq x y z
N MET A 1 -17.45 8.71 21.17
CA MET A 1 -17.30 8.28 19.75
C MET A 1 -15.83 8.12 19.52
N THR A 2 -15.38 6.98 19.00
CA THR A 2 -13.96 6.72 18.77
C THR A 2 -13.43 7.68 17.71
N ARG A 3 -12.31 8.37 18.01
CA ARG A 3 -11.70 9.39 17.14
C ARG A 3 -10.36 8.92 16.63
N ILE A 4 -10.17 8.95 15.32
CA ILE A 4 -8.92 8.55 14.66
C ILE A 4 -8.24 9.79 14.08
N ALA A 5 -6.99 10.02 14.47
CA ALA A 5 -6.09 10.92 13.77
C ALA A 5 -5.64 10.25 12.46
N TYR A 6 -6.13 10.71 11.32
CA TYR A 6 -5.76 10.21 10.02
C TYR A 6 -4.63 11.08 9.46
N LEU A 7 -3.40 10.71 9.78
CA LEU A 7 -2.21 11.53 9.51
C LEU A 7 -1.69 11.25 8.12
N VAL A 8 -1.86 12.21 7.22
CA VAL A 8 -1.51 12.10 5.80
C VAL A 8 -0.39 13.10 5.48
N THR A 9 0.56 12.70 4.66
CA THR A 9 1.61 13.60 4.14
C THR A 9 1.01 14.71 3.29
N SER A 10 1.59 15.90 3.32
CA SER A 10 1.35 17.00 2.38
C SER A 10 2.48 17.15 1.35
N ALA A 11 3.54 16.35 1.46
CA ALA A 11 4.67 16.37 0.53
C ALA A 11 4.23 16.09 -0.91
N ARG A 12 4.87 16.76 -1.86
CA ARG A 12 4.60 16.64 -3.31
C ARG A 12 5.81 16.20 -4.11
N GLU A 13 6.99 16.36 -3.53
CA GLU A 13 8.27 16.02 -4.13
C GLU A 13 9.17 15.42 -3.07
N MET A 14 10.01 14.49 -3.46
CA MET A 14 11.10 13.96 -2.64
C MET A 14 12.43 14.11 -3.38
N THR A 15 13.52 14.17 -2.63
CA THR A 15 14.87 14.26 -3.19
C THR A 15 15.47 12.86 -3.30
N LEU A 16 15.85 12.44 -4.50
CA LEU A 16 16.57 11.20 -4.76
C LEU A 16 18.05 11.29 -4.35
N ALA A 17 18.76 10.16 -4.36
CA ALA A 17 20.16 10.08 -3.94
C ALA A 17 21.11 10.96 -4.77
N ASP A 18 20.79 11.20 -6.03
CA ASP A 18 21.54 12.08 -6.94
C ASP A 18 21.18 13.57 -6.81
N GLY A 19 20.23 13.92 -5.94
CA GLY A 19 19.72 15.28 -5.75
C GLY A 19 18.55 15.65 -6.65
N THR A 20 18.08 14.77 -7.53
CA THR A 20 16.94 15.00 -8.40
C THR A 20 15.64 15.07 -7.58
N GLN A 21 14.73 15.98 -7.95
CA GLN A 21 13.39 16.03 -7.38
C GLN A 21 12.48 15.06 -8.12
N HIS A 22 11.80 14.20 -7.38
CA HIS A 22 10.85 13.21 -7.89
C HIS A 22 9.46 13.47 -7.30
N PRO A 23 8.39 13.46 -8.10
CA PRO A 23 7.03 13.61 -7.58
C PRO A 23 6.71 12.54 -6.55
N THR A 24 5.99 12.92 -5.50
CA THR A 24 5.54 11.99 -4.45
C THR A 24 4.22 12.43 -3.84
N GLY A 25 3.75 11.72 -2.83
CA GLY A 25 2.52 12.00 -2.11
C GLY A 25 2.07 10.81 -1.27
N TYR A 26 0.76 10.73 -0.98
CA TYR A 26 0.15 9.56 -0.37
C TYR A 26 -0.31 8.55 -1.44
N PHE A 27 -0.28 7.27 -1.11
CA PHE A 27 -0.80 6.22 -2.01
C PHE A 27 -2.34 6.16 -1.92
N ALA A 28 -3.02 6.37 -3.07
CA ALA A 28 -4.47 6.62 -3.09
C ALA A 28 -5.32 5.48 -2.49
N GLU A 29 -4.99 4.21 -2.78
CA GLU A 29 -5.72 3.07 -2.23
C GLU A 29 -5.54 2.95 -0.72
N GLU A 30 -4.32 3.17 -0.23
CA GLU A 30 -3.96 3.10 1.18
C GLU A 30 -4.57 4.23 2.01
N ALA A 31 -4.88 5.35 1.36
CA ALA A 31 -5.59 6.46 1.99
C ALA A 31 -7.12 6.28 1.93
N LEU A 32 -7.68 5.71 0.86
CA LEU A 32 -9.12 5.59 0.71
C LEU A 32 -9.71 4.42 1.49
N LYS A 33 -9.19 3.20 1.29
CA LYS A 33 -9.79 1.98 1.87
C LYS A 33 -9.84 1.99 3.42
N PRO A 34 -8.76 2.34 4.14
CA PRO A 34 -8.83 2.45 5.60
C PRO A 34 -9.79 3.54 6.07
N TYR A 35 -9.83 4.69 5.39
CA TYR A 35 -10.77 5.76 5.70
C TYR A 35 -12.22 5.25 5.62
N GLU A 36 -12.59 4.61 4.50
CA GLU A 36 -13.93 4.05 4.30
C GLU A 36 -14.26 2.98 5.37
N ARG A 37 -13.30 2.11 5.73
CA ARG A 37 -13.49 1.11 6.79
C ARG A 37 -13.71 1.70 8.17
N PHE A 38 -12.94 2.72 8.54
CA PHE A 38 -13.10 3.42 9.81
C PHE A 38 -14.43 4.15 9.88
N ALA A 39 -14.83 4.85 8.80
CA ALA A 39 -16.12 5.50 8.70
C ALA A 39 -17.29 4.49 8.79
N ALA A 40 -17.18 3.34 8.11
CA ALA A 40 -18.15 2.25 8.18
C ALA A 40 -18.24 1.62 9.57
N ALA A 41 -17.14 1.60 10.34
CA ALA A 41 -17.14 1.17 11.73
C ALA A 41 -17.73 2.20 12.70
N GLY A 42 -18.17 3.37 12.19
CA GLY A 42 -18.77 4.45 12.99
C GLY A 42 -17.74 5.29 13.75
N PHE A 43 -16.49 5.32 13.31
CA PHE A 43 -15.44 6.14 13.93
C PHE A 43 -15.46 7.55 13.34
N ASP A 44 -15.07 8.52 14.14
CA ASP A 44 -14.82 9.90 13.71
C ASP A 44 -13.40 10.01 13.19
N VAL A 45 -13.23 10.26 11.88
CA VAL A 45 -11.93 10.28 11.21
C VAL A 45 -11.56 11.72 10.91
N THR A 46 -10.57 12.24 11.61
CA THR A 46 -10.03 13.58 11.40
C THR A 46 -8.79 13.51 10.52
N VAL A 47 -8.86 14.04 9.30
CA VAL A 47 -7.69 14.13 8.40
C VAL A 47 -6.77 15.24 8.87
N ILE A 48 -5.51 14.91 9.05
CA ILE A 48 -4.46 15.79 9.57
C ILE A 48 -3.28 15.74 8.61
N THR A 49 -2.73 16.90 8.28
CA THR A 49 -1.45 17.03 7.58
C THR A 49 -0.47 17.85 8.41
N PRO A 50 0.84 17.80 8.16
CA PRO A 50 1.81 18.55 8.96
C PRO A 50 1.49 20.04 9.11
N ASP A 51 1.07 20.65 8.02
CA ASP A 51 0.90 22.11 7.85
C ASP A 51 -0.56 22.57 7.63
N GLY A 52 -1.51 21.63 7.47
CA GLY A 52 -2.90 21.93 7.13
C GLY A 52 -3.13 22.14 5.63
N GLU A 53 -2.12 21.92 4.80
CA GLU A 53 -2.30 21.93 3.34
C GLU A 53 -2.96 20.64 2.86
N PRO A 54 -3.81 20.71 1.82
CA PRO A 54 -4.42 19.53 1.23
C PRO A 54 -3.36 18.50 0.80
N PRO A 55 -3.51 17.24 1.19
CA PRO A 55 -2.57 16.19 0.83
C PRO A 55 -2.59 15.93 -0.67
N TYR A 56 -1.46 15.52 -1.21
CA TYR A 56 -1.27 15.26 -2.63
C TYR A 56 -1.18 13.75 -2.88
N ALA A 57 -1.96 13.24 -3.84
CA ALA A 57 -1.88 11.84 -4.21
C ALA A 57 -0.63 11.60 -5.07
N ASP A 58 0.14 10.59 -4.72
CA ASP A 58 1.32 10.18 -5.47
C ASP A 58 0.93 9.80 -6.92
N PRO A 59 1.51 10.45 -7.95
CA PRO A 59 1.20 10.13 -9.33
C PRO A 59 1.49 8.67 -9.70
N TYR A 60 2.57 8.10 -9.16
CA TYR A 60 2.90 6.68 -9.34
C TYR A 60 1.83 5.79 -8.71
N GLY A 61 1.37 6.13 -7.49
CA GLY A 61 0.28 5.45 -6.81
C GLY A 61 -1.09 5.58 -7.48
N LEU A 62 -1.25 6.52 -8.42
CA LEU A 62 -2.42 6.66 -9.28
C LEU A 62 -2.29 5.93 -10.62
N SER A 63 -1.13 5.35 -10.91
CA SER A 63 -0.93 4.62 -12.15
C SER A 63 -1.85 3.42 -12.23
N TRP A 64 -2.40 3.18 -13.43
CA TRP A 64 -3.42 2.16 -13.68
C TRP A 64 -3.01 0.76 -13.22
N PHE A 65 -1.73 0.43 -13.18
CA PHE A 65 -1.21 -0.88 -12.78
C PHE A 65 -1.32 -1.19 -11.26
N PHE A 66 -1.74 -0.24 -10.43
CA PHE A 66 -2.10 -0.50 -9.03
C PHE A 66 -3.61 -0.67 -8.83
N HIS A 67 -4.42 -0.46 -9.85
CA HIS A 67 -5.86 -0.38 -9.74
C HIS A 67 -6.54 -1.45 -10.60
N TYR A 68 -6.56 -2.69 -10.12
CA TYR A 68 -7.33 -3.75 -10.78
C TYR A 68 -8.71 -3.89 -10.15
N PRO A 69 -9.78 -4.17 -10.95
CA PRO A 69 -11.00 -4.74 -10.40
C PRO A 69 -10.70 -5.99 -9.57
N GLU A 70 -11.35 -6.15 -8.40
CA GLU A 70 -11.07 -7.28 -7.50
C GLU A 70 -11.08 -8.66 -8.17
N PRO A 71 -12.06 -9.00 -9.08
CA PRO A 71 -12.03 -10.27 -9.77
C PRO A 71 -10.79 -10.49 -10.67
N ASP A 72 -10.24 -9.42 -11.24
CA ASP A 72 -9.05 -9.50 -12.10
C ASP A 72 -7.80 -9.70 -11.23
N LYS A 73 -7.73 -9.01 -10.08
CA LYS A 73 -6.66 -9.15 -9.08
C LYS A 73 -6.58 -10.57 -8.53
N ASP A 74 -7.72 -11.13 -8.10
CA ASP A 74 -7.79 -12.50 -7.57
C ASP A 74 -7.38 -13.53 -8.60
N TYR A 75 -7.83 -13.35 -9.86
CA TYR A 75 -7.50 -14.26 -10.94
C TYR A 75 -6.02 -14.19 -11.30
N LEU A 76 -5.44 -13.00 -11.41
CA LEU A 76 -4.01 -12.80 -11.64
C LEU A 76 -3.18 -13.47 -10.53
N ALA A 77 -3.55 -13.31 -9.28
CA ALA A 77 -2.90 -14.00 -8.16
C ALA A 77 -2.97 -15.52 -8.29
N SER A 78 -4.07 -16.07 -8.83
CA SER A 78 -4.18 -17.51 -9.10
C SER A 78 -3.26 -17.97 -10.22
N VAL A 79 -3.14 -17.19 -11.29
CA VAL A 79 -2.26 -17.46 -12.43
C VAL A 79 -0.79 -17.45 -11.97
N VAL A 80 -0.39 -16.42 -11.25
CA VAL A 80 0.97 -16.29 -10.71
C VAL A 80 1.33 -17.48 -9.82
N ARG A 81 0.44 -17.89 -8.93
CA ARG A 81 0.67 -19.08 -8.08
C ARG A 81 0.92 -20.37 -8.86
N THR A 82 0.42 -20.50 -10.09
CA THR A 82 0.64 -21.74 -10.88
C THR A 82 2.06 -21.89 -11.38
N PHE A 83 2.83 -20.83 -11.49
CA PHE A 83 4.21 -20.88 -11.96
C PHE A 83 5.24 -20.35 -10.95
N ALA A 84 4.78 -19.76 -9.85
CA ALA A 84 5.65 -19.25 -8.80
C ALA A 84 6.47 -20.35 -8.09
N HIS A 85 5.97 -21.58 -8.06
CA HIS A 85 6.69 -22.73 -7.47
C HIS A 85 7.86 -23.25 -8.30
N ASP A 86 7.98 -22.87 -9.56
CA ASP A 86 8.97 -23.39 -10.50
C ASP A 86 10.17 -22.45 -10.69
N VAL A 87 10.21 -21.31 -10.00
CA VAL A 87 11.21 -20.27 -10.26
C VAL A 87 11.74 -19.73 -8.94
N ASP A 88 13.02 -19.97 -8.69
CA ASP A 88 13.71 -19.59 -7.44
C ASP A 88 13.90 -18.07 -7.28
N ASP A 89 13.49 -17.24 -8.26
CA ASP A 89 13.70 -15.78 -8.24
C ASP A 89 12.55 -15.06 -8.96
N ILE A 90 11.34 -15.09 -8.36
CA ILE A 90 10.20 -14.40 -8.93
C ILE A 90 10.08 -13.01 -8.33
N ARG A 91 10.77 -12.08 -8.90
CA ARG A 91 10.45 -10.65 -8.79
C ARG A 91 9.38 -10.31 -9.82
N LEU A 92 8.15 -10.76 -9.58
CA LEU A 92 6.99 -10.31 -10.32
C LEU A 92 6.67 -8.88 -9.89
N THR A 93 7.28 -7.91 -10.53
CA THR A 93 6.89 -6.52 -10.31
C THR A 93 5.44 -6.36 -10.77
N LEU A 94 4.63 -5.65 -9.98
CA LEU A 94 3.30 -5.20 -10.40
C LEU A 94 3.36 -4.54 -11.79
N HIS A 95 4.42 -3.78 -12.05
CA HIS A 95 4.74 -3.15 -13.30
C HIS A 95 4.88 -4.15 -14.47
N GLN A 96 5.72 -5.20 -14.33
CA GLN A 96 5.85 -6.24 -15.37
C GLN A 96 4.53 -6.97 -15.63
N ASN A 97 3.77 -7.30 -14.59
CA ASN A 97 2.46 -7.94 -14.74
C ASN A 97 1.52 -7.11 -15.62
N THR A 98 1.63 -5.82 -15.57
CA THR A 98 0.76 -4.89 -16.27
C THR A 98 1.29 -4.53 -17.63
N GLU A 99 2.58 -4.22 -17.76
CA GLU A 99 3.19 -3.92 -19.05
C GLU A 99 3.16 -5.11 -19.99
N LEU A 100 3.33 -6.33 -19.46
CA LEU A 100 3.20 -7.55 -20.25
C LEU A 100 1.74 -7.97 -20.50
N GLY A 101 0.75 -7.27 -19.92
CA GLY A 101 -0.67 -7.53 -20.08
C GLY A 101 -1.20 -8.70 -19.25
N LEU A 102 -0.44 -9.20 -18.24
CA LEU A 102 -0.87 -10.33 -17.39
C LEU A 102 -2.12 -10.03 -16.57
N ALA A 103 -2.37 -8.77 -16.25
CA ALA A 103 -3.58 -8.32 -15.54
C ALA A 103 -4.88 -8.65 -16.28
N ALA A 104 -4.82 -8.80 -17.62
CA ALA A 104 -5.97 -9.20 -18.44
C ALA A 104 -6.27 -10.71 -18.40
N ALA A 105 -5.51 -11.51 -17.66
CA ALA A 105 -5.60 -12.98 -17.67
C ALA A 105 -7.02 -13.53 -17.48
N ARG A 106 -7.82 -12.93 -16.56
CA ARG A 106 -9.22 -13.35 -16.34
C ARG A 106 -10.10 -13.11 -17.59
N ARG A 107 -9.94 -11.98 -18.24
CA ARG A 107 -10.69 -11.61 -19.45
C ARG A 107 -10.33 -12.52 -20.60
N LEU A 108 -9.05 -12.83 -20.76
CA LEU A 108 -8.56 -13.77 -21.77
C LEU A 108 -9.07 -15.18 -21.54
N ALA A 109 -9.12 -15.63 -20.27
CA ALA A 109 -9.74 -16.91 -19.94
C ALA A 109 -11.25 -16.92 -20.23
N ALA A 110 -11.97 -15.83 -19.97
CA ALA A 110 -13.38 -15.70 -20.32
C ALA A 110 -13.60 -15.72 -21.84
N LEU A 111 -12.71 -15.10 -22.61
CA LEU A 111 -12.75 -15.13 -24.07
C LEU A 111 -12.57 -16.56 -24.63
N LEU A 112 -11.65 -17.35 -24.07
CA LEU A 112 -11.48 -18.77 -24.39
C LEU A 112 -12.71 -19.59 -24.01
N GLN A 113 -13.31 -19.34 -22.84
CA GLN A 113 -14.54 -20.02 -22.44
C GLN A 113 -15.70 -19.71 -23.39
N ALA A 114 -15.80 -18.50 -23.94
CA ALA A 114 -16.77 -18.14 -24.94
C ALA A 114 -16.58 -18.91 -26.27
N GLN A 115 -15.38 -19.44 -26.54
CA GLN A 115 -15.07 -20.34 -27.64
C GLN A 115 -15.32 -21.82 -27.31
N GLY A 116 -15.83 -22.13 -26.12
CA GLY A 116 -16.19 -23.49 -25.72
C GLY A 116 -15.16 -24.24 -24.89
N TYR A 117 -14.06 -23.59 -24.47
CA TYR A 117 -13.09 -24.18 -23.54
C TYR A 117 -13.68 -24.30 -22.13
N SER A 118 -13.32 -25.38 -21.43
CA SER A 118 -13.63 -25.45 -19.98
C SER A 118 -12.90 -24.36 -19.20
N ALA A 119 -13.42 -23.97 -18.04
CA ALA A 119 -12.75 -23.01 -17.17
C ALA A 119 -11.33 -23.47 -16.79
N ALA A 120 -11.14 -24.78 -16.58
CA ALA A 120 -9.83 -25.35 -16.25
C ALA A 120 -8.85 -25.27 -17.45
N ASP A 121 -9.31 -25.58 -18.67
CA ASP A 121 -8.47 -25.47 -19.85
C ASP A 121 -8.14 -24.02 -20.20
N ALA A 122 -9.10 -23.11 -20.11
CA ALA A 122 -8.87 -21.68 -20.31
C ALA A 122 -7.83 -21.15 -19.31
N HIS A 123 -7.95 -21.50 -18.02
CA HIS A 123 -6.96 -21.13 -17.00
C HIS A 123 -5.57 -21.71 -17.30
N ARG A 124 -5.48 -22.97 -17.69
CA ARG A 124 -4.23 -23.64 -18.04
C ARG A 124 -3.53 -22.96 -19.24
N ILE A 125 -4.29 -22.65 -20.31
CA ILE A 125 -3.77 -21.98 -21.51
C ILE A 125 -3.23 -20.58 -21.14
N VAL A 126 -4.03 -19.75 -20.47
CA VAL A 126 -3.62 -18.40 -20.09
C VAL A 126 -2.43 -18.43 -19.12
N SER A 127 -2.40 -19.34 -18.14
CA SER A 127 -1.29 -19.47 -17.20
C SER A 127 0.01 -19.90 -17.89
N ALA A 128 -0.05 -20.79 -18.87
CA ALA A 128 1.14 -21.20 -19.65
C ALA A 128 1.67 -20.04 -20.50
N ALA A 129 0.78 -19.30 -21.17
CA ALA A 129 1.16 -18.11 -21.92
C ALA A 129 1.72 -17.00 -21.02
N ALA A 130 1.10 -16.74 -19.88
CA ALA A 130 1.59 -15.77 -18.89
C ALA A 130 2.99 -16.12 -18.38
N LYS A 131 3.23 -17.40 -18.04
CA LYS A 131 4.57 -17.89 -17.66
C LYS A 131 5.60 -17.65 -18.74
N THR A 132 5.24 -17.89 -20.00
CA THR A 132 6.13 -17.69 -21.17
C THR A 132 6.38 -16.20 -21.40
N ALA A 133 5.33 -15.38 -21.37
CA ALA A 133 5.40 -13.93 -21.52
C ALA A 133 6.37 -13.33 -20.46
N TRP A 134 6.20 -13.73 -19.22
CA TRP A 134 7.04 -13.29 -18.12
C TRP A 134 8.53 -13.73 -18.27
N ARG A 135 8.77 -15.01 -18.61
CA ARG A 135 10.14 -15.53 -18.76
C ARG A 135 10.90 -14.91 -19.93
N GLN A 136 10.20 -14.51 -20.97
CA GLN A 136 10.78 -13.99 -22.20
C GLN A 136 10.70 -12.48 -22.33
N ASP A 137 10.15 -11.80 -21.32
CA ASP A 137 9.87 -10.35 -21.32
C ASP A 137 9.08 -9.94 -22.59
N ARG A 138 7.96 -10.64 -22.84
CA ARG A 138 7.12 -10.47 -24.02
C ARG A 138 5.68 -10.15 -23.65
N GLN A 139 5.00 -9.44 -24.52
CA GLN A 139 3.57 -9.17 -24.36
C GLN A 139 2.78 -10.49 -24.33
N LEU A 140 1.87 -10.64 -23.34
CA LEU A 140 0.98 -11.80 -23.23
C LEU A 140 0.13 -11.96 -24.50
N ALA A 141 -0.28 -10.86 -25.13
CA ALA A 141 -1.04 -10.88 -26.37
C ALA A 141 -0.29 -11.54 -27.52
N ASP A 142 1.02 -11.30 -27.63
CA ASP A 142 1.85 -11.90 -28.67
C ASP A 142 2.07 -13.40 -28.39
N VAL A 143 2.39 -13.75 -27.16
CA VAL A 143 2.62 -15.15 -26.76
C VAL A 143 1.33 -15.99 -26.93
N LEU A 144 0.19 -15.45 -26.49
CA LEU A 144 -1.07 -16.18 -26.60
C LEU A 144 -1.52 -16.31 -28.07
N ALA A 145 -1.28 -15.29 -28.91
CA ALA A 145 -1.63 -15.35 -30.34
C ALA A 145 -0.81 -16.37 -31.14
N GLU A 146 0.36 -16.78 -30.64
CA GLU A 146 1.20 -17.82 -31.25
C GLU A 146 0.73 -19.25 -30.89
N ASP A 147 -0.16 -19.42 -29.92
CA ASP A 147 -0.67 -20.74 -29.51
C ASP A 147 -1.76 -21.24 -30.49
N GLU A 148 -1.40 -22.24 -31.30
CA GLU A 148 -2.28 -22.87 -32.28
C GLU A 148 -3.44 -23.68 -31.63
N ALA A 149 -3.42 -23.85 -30.31
CA ALA A 149 -4.46 -24.61 -29.59
C ALA A 149 -5.81 -23.89 -29.55
N HIS A 150 -5.87 -22.62 -29.92
CA HIS A 150 -7.10 -21.81 -29.96
C HIS A 150 -7.16 -20.95 -31.25
N HIS A 151 -8.32 -20.30 -31.46
CA HIS A 151 -8.58 -19.50 -32.67
C HIS A 151 -8.70 -18.00 -32.37
N LEU A 152 -8.15 -17.53 -31.23
CA LEU A 152 -8.13 -16.11 -30.90
C LEU A 152 -7.12 -15.39 -31.79
N THR A 153 -7.55 -14.27 -32.39
CA THR A 153 -6.61 -13.40 -33.09
C THR A 153 -5.89 -12.48 -32.14
N ARG A 154 -4.72 -11.97 -32.55
CA ARG A 154 -3.96 -10.99 -31.76
C ARG A 154 -4.80 -9.76 -31.45
N GLU A 155 -5.64 -9.30 -32.39
CA GLU A 155 -6.52 -8.14 -32.19
C GLU A 155 -7.58 -8.40 -31.12
N GLN A 156 -8.15 -9.61 -31.07
CA GLN A 156 -9.11 -9.97 -30.02
C GLN A 156 -8.46 -9.99 -28.65
N ILE A 157 -7.25 -10.56 -28.54
CA ILE A 157 -6.49 -10.63 -27.31
C ILE A 157 -6.10 -9.22 -26.86
N GLN A 158 -5.57 -8.39 -27.76
CA GLN A 158 -5.17 -7.02 -27.46
C GLN A 158 -6.36 -6.17 -26.99
N ALA A 159 -7.53 -6.35 -27.58
CA ALA A 159 -8.73 -5.63 -27.16
C ALA A 159 -9.10 -5.91 -25.68
N GLU A 160 -8.91 -7.14 -25.19
CA GLU A 160 -9.15 -7.45 -23.77
C GLU A 160 -8.08 -6.86 -22.84
N VAL A 161 -6.83 -6.81 -23.31
CA VAL A 161 -5.74 -6.12 -22.57
C VAL A 161 -6.03 -4.62 -22.47
N ASP A 162 -6.42 -3.99 -23.58
CA ASP A 162 -6.74 -2.56 -23.62
C ASP A 162 -7.99 -2.25 -22.76
N ALA A 163 -9.00 -3.12 -22.80
CA ALA A 163 -10.20 -2.97 -21.97
C ALA A 163 -9.89 -3.09 -20.47
N GLN A 164 -9.03 -4.03 -20.09
CA GLN A 164 -8.57 -4.15 -18.70
C GLN A 164 -7.84 -2.90 -18.24
N ARG A 165 -6.95 -2.37 -19.07
CA ARG A 165 -6.23 -1.12 -18.80
C ARG A 165 -7.21 0.06 -18.60
N ALA A 166 -8.18 0.21 -19.49
CA ALA A 166 -9.19 1.27 -19.39
C ALA A 166 -10.00 1.20 -18.08
N ASP A 167 -10.39 -0.02 -17.65
CA ASP A 167 -11.09 -0.21 -16.38
C ASP A 167 -10.19 0.13 -15.17
N SER A 168 -8.90 -0.18 -15.24
CA SER A 168 -7.93 0.17 -14.21
C SER A 168 -7.72 1.67 -14.12
N GLU A 169 -7.61 2.37 -15.24
CA GLU A 169 -7.52 3.83 -15.30
C GLU A 169 -8.79 4.49 -14.73
N GLN A 170 -9.96 3.94 -15.06
CA GLN A 170 -11.23 4.42 -14.51
C GLN A 170 -11.30 4.23 -12.99
N LEU A 171 -10.85 3.09 -12.47
CA LEU A 171 -10.83 2.80 -11.04
C LEU A 171 -9.89 3.74 -10.28
N ALA A 172 -8.71 4.03 -10.84
CA ALA A 172 -7.77 5.01 -10.28
C ALA A 172 -8.42 6.40 -10.17
N ALA A 173 -9.06 6.86 -11.26
CA ALA A 173 -9.76 8.13 -11.29
C ALA A 173 -10.96 8.18 -10.32
N GLU A 174 -11.67 7.08 -10.13
CA GLU A 174 -12.76 6.98 -9.17
C GLU A 174 -12.26 7.09 -7.73
N ARG A 175 -11.17 6.39 -7.39
CA ARG A 175 -10.55 6.46 -6.06
C ARG A 175 -10.11 7.89 -5.73
N LEU A 176 -9.45 8.56 -6.67
CA LEU A 176 -9.06 9.96 -6.48
C LEU A 176 -10.27 10.87 -6.27
N ARG A 177 -11.34 10.73 -7.07
CA ARG A 177 -12.57 11.49 -6.89
C ARG A 177 -13.23 11.26 -5.53
N LYS A 178 -13.24 10.02 -5.04
CA LYS A 178 -13.75 9.69 -3.70
C LYS A 178 -12.94 10.38 -2.60
N LEU A 179 -11.60 10.33 -2.68
CA LEU A 179 -10.72 11.03 -1.73
C LEU A 179 -10.96 12.55 -1.75
N GLN A 180 -11.05 13.13 -2.94
CA GLN A 180 -11.34 14.56 -3.11
C GLN A 180 -12.75 14.96 -2.62
N ALA A 181 -13.69 14.03 -2.56
CA ALA A 181 -15.02 14.29 -2.02
C ALA A 181 -15.06 14.26 -0.48
N ILE A 182 -14.04 13.76 0.18
CA ILE A 182 -13.92 13.75 1.64
C ILE A 182 -13.52 15.16 2.10
N PRO A 183 -14.36 15.88 2.90
CA PRO A 183 -14.06 17.26 3.30
C PRO A 183 -12.70 17.42 3.99
N GLY A 184 -12.28 16.44 4.79
CA GLY A 184 -11.01 16.47 5.50
C GLY A 184 -9.79 16.43 4.56
N PHE A 185 -9.89 15.85 3.36
CA PHE A 185 -8.82 15.89 2.36
C PHE A 185 -8.73 17.24 1.63
N GLN A 186 -9.81 18.03 1.64
CA GLN A 186 -9.82 19.39 1.09
C GLN A 186 -9.40 20.44 2.12
N HIS A 187 -9.74 20.20 3.38
CA HIS A 187 -9.51 21.10 4.50
C HIS A 187 -8.98 20.29 5.70
N PRO A 188 -7.75 19.78 5.62
CA PRO A 188 -7.17 19.02 6.72
C PRO A 188 -6.85 19.93 7.90
N VAL A 189 -6.76 19.32 9.08
CA VAL A 189 -6.28 20.01 10.27
C VAL A 189 -4.77 20.07 10.24
N ALA A 190 -4.18 21.23 10.53
CA ALA A 190 -2.74 21.35 10.69
C ALA A 190 -2.29 20.65 12.00
N LEU A 191 -1.39 19.66 11.88
CA LEU A 191 -0.82 18.97 13.05
C LEU A 191 -0.12 19.96 13.99
N SER A 192 0.60 20.93 13.43
CA SER A 192 1.30 22.00 14.15
C SER A 192 0.37 22.91 14.97
N ALA A 193 -0.93 22.98 14.62
CA ALA A 193 -1.90 23.77 15.34
C ALA A 193 -2.56 23.02 16.52
N LEU A 194 -2.36 21.69 16.62
CA LEU A 194 -2.97 20.89 17.69
C LEU A 194 -2.22 21.08 19.02
N THR A 195 -2.97 21.36 20.06
CA THR A 195 -2.48 21.38 21.43
C THR A 195 -2.33 19.96 22.00
N ASP A 196 -1.62 19.81 23.13
CA ASP A 196 -1.50 18.50 23.79
C ASP A 196 -2.88 17.96 24.24
N ALA A 197 -3.81 18.83 24.60
CA ALA A 197 -5.17 18.46 24.94
C ALA A 197 -5.91 17.88 23.70
N ASP A 198 -5.73 18.51 22.53
CA ASP A 198 -6.32 17.99 21.27
C ASP A 198 -5.74 16.62 20.90
N LEU A 199 -4.43 16.42 21.12
CA LEU A 199 -3.77 15.13 20.86
C LEU A 199 -4.26 14.03 21.82
N ASP A 200 -4.62 14.37 23.04
CA ASP A 200 -5.15 13.42 24.02
C ASP A 200 -6.61 12.99 23.70
N ASP A 201 -7.30 13.69 22.82
CA ASP A 201 -8.66 13.36 22.37
C ASP A 201 -8.73 12.25 21.30
N PHE A 202 -7.61 11.89 20.67
CA PHE A 202 -7.58 10.82 19.67
C PHE A 202 -7.38 9.46 20.32
N ASP A 203 -8.19 8.48 19.90
CA ASP A 203 -8.11 7.08 20.35
C ASP A 203 -7.11 6.25 19.56
N ALA A 204 -6.72 6.71 18.37
CA ALA A 204 -5.72 6.06 17.52
C ALA A 204 -5.13 7.04 16.51
N VAL A 205 -4.00 6.66 15.90
CA VAL A 205 -3.49 7.27 14.66
C VAL A 205 -3.39 6.22 13.58
N PHE A 206 -3.68 6.61 12.35
CA PHE A 206 -3.41 5.82 11.14
C PHE A 206 -2.67 6.70 10.13
N THR A 207 -1.54 6.20 9.62
CA THR A 207 -0.71 6.87 8.61
C THR A 207 -0.65 5.99 7.35
N PRO A 208 -1.31 6.37 6.24
CA PRO A 208 -1.15 5.68 4.97
C PRO A 208 0.25 5.90 4.39
N GLY A 209 0.63 5.08 3.43
CA GLY A 209 1.91 5.20 2.77
C GLY A 209 1.90 6.08 1.51
N GLY A 210 2.70 5.71 0.54
CA GLY A 210 3.30 6.55 -0.47
C GLY A 210 4.64 7.06 0.08
N HIS A 211 5.54 7.56 -0.75
CA HIS A 211 6.85 8.01 -0.28
C HIS A 211 6.81 9.35 0.50
N GLY A 212 5.71 10.10 0.40
CA GLY A 212 5.56 11.39 1.08
C GLY A 212 5.83 11.39 2.58
N PRO A 213 5.38 10.39 3.39
CA PRO A 213 5.71 10.30 4.82
C PRO A 213 7.20 10.30 5.13
N MET A 214 8.05 9.85 4.21
CA MET A 214 9.50 9.89 4.34
C MET A 214 10.06 11.32 4.28
N VAL A 215 9.32 12.25 3.66
CA VAL A 215 9.73 13.64 3.45
C VAL A 215 9.33 14.54 4.63
N ASP A 216 8.06 14.48 5.03
CA ASP A 216 7.48 15.48 5.94
C ASP A 216 7.00 14.92 7.28
N LEU A 217 6.98 13.60 7.47
CA LEU A 217 6.56 12.96 8.71
C LEU A 217 7.71 12.31 9.50
N ALA A 218 8.74 11.79 8.84
CA ALA A 218 9.81 11.00 9.46
C ALA A 218 10.62 11.74 10.54
N GLY A 219 10.73 13.05 10.46
CA GLY A 219 11.43 13.89 11.46
C GLY A 219 10.55 14.97 12.03
N ASN A 220 9.24 14.89 11.87
CA ASN A 220 8.30 15.93 12.26
C ASN A 220 8.08 15.94 13.78
N PRO A 221 8.43 17.02 14.49
CA PRO A 221 8.33 17.07 15.96
C PRO A 221 6.89 16.99 16.47
N ASP A 222 5.91 17.50 15.71
CA ASP A 222 4.49 17.44 16.09
C ASP A 222 3.93 16.03 15.90
N ALA A 223 4.39 15.30 14.87
CA ALA A 223 4.12 13.86 14.73
C ALA A 223 4.70 13.09 15.93
N GLY A 224 5.91 13.42 16.36
CA GLY A 224 6.51 12.87 17.58
C GLY A 224 5.66 13.11 18.83
N ARG A 225 5.09 14.32 19.00
CA ARG A 225 4.16 14.65 20.10
C ARG A 225 2.91 13.77 20.07
N LEU A 226 2.28 13.62 18.91
CA LEU A 226 1.10 12.75 18.70
C LEU A 226 1.41 11.30 19.06
N LEU A 227 2.52 10.77 18.54
CA LEU A 227 2.95 9.39 18.83
C LEU A 227 3.20 9.18 20.32
N ALA A 228 3.89 10.12 20.99
CA ALA A 228 4.15 10.04 22.42
C ALA A 228 2.86 10.11 23.26
N ALA A 229 1.89 10.96 22.88
CA ALA A 229 0.59 11.05 23.55
C ALA A 229 -0.19 9.74 23.46
N LEU A 230 -0.28 9.15 22.26
CA LEU A 230 -0.94 7.87 22.04
C LEU A 230 -0.21 6.71 22.73
N HIS A 231 1.12 6.66 22.63
CA HIS A 231 1.93 5.61 23.24
C HIS A 231 1.77 5.59 24.77
N ARG A 232 1.78 6.75 25.42
CA ARG A 232 1.57 6.89 26.88
C ARG A 232 0.26 6.24 27.34
N ARG A 233 -0.79 6.35 26.52
CA ARG A 233 -2.11 5.77 26.78
C ARG A 233 -2.28 4.35 26.23
N ARG A 234 -1.25 3.79 25.58
CA ARG A 234 -1.30 2.50 24.88
C ARG A 234 -2.38 2.46 23.77
N ALA A 235 -2.74 3.62 23.25
CA ALA A 235 -3.65 3.75 22.13
C ALA A 235 -2.99 3.22 20.84
N PRO A 236 -3.76 2.64 19.89
CA PRO A 236 -3.23 2.14 18.63
C PRO A 236 -2.49 3.21 17.82
N ILE A 237 -1.29 2.85 17.39
CA ILE A 237 -0.47 3.60 16.44
C ILE A 237 -0.31 2.72 15.22
N ALA A 238 -0.94 3.10 14.12
CA ALA A 238 -0.94 2.29 12.90
C ALA A 238 -0.32 3.04 11.73
N ALA A 239 0.45 2.32 10.93
CA ALA A 239 1.06 2.85 9.72
C ALA A 239 1.23 1.73 8.67
N LEU A 240 1.27 2.10 7.40
CA LEU A 240 1.22 1.17 6.27
C LEU A 240 2.24 1.57 5.20
N CYS A 241 2.90 0.59 4.58
CA CYS A 241 3.83 0.80 3.45
C CYS A 241 5.02 1.68 3.88
N HIS A 242 5.17 2.90 3.34
CA HIS A 242 6.16 3.88 3.81
C HIS A 242 5.63 4.74 4.99
N GLY A 243 4.35 4.63 5.33
CA GLY A 243 3.78 5.32 6.51
C GLY A 243 4.56 5.10 7.81
N PRO A 244 5.15 3.91 8.09
CA PRO A 244 5.99 3.68 9.27
C PRO A 244 7.20 4.61 9.40
N ALA A 245 7.59 5.35 8.35
CA ALA A 245 8.57 6.44 8.47
C ALA A 245 8.20 7.45 9.56
N VAL A 246 6.89 7.68 9.80
CA VAL A 246 6.42 8.57 10.88
C VAL A 246 6.91 8.13 12.25
N LEU A 247 7.14 6.84 12.47
CA LEU A 247 7.59 6.32 13.76
C LEU A 247 8.98 6.84 14.15
N LEU A 248 9.81 7.23 13.16
CA LEU A 248 11.12 7.83 13.36
C LEU A 248 11.04 9.23 14.02
N ALA A 249 9.88 9.90 13.92
CA ALA A 249 9.64 11.17 14.62
C ALA A 249 9.43 11.01 16.13
N ALA A 250 9.23 9.78 16.61
CA ALA A 250 8.99 9.53 18.04
C ALA A 250 10.19 9.91 18.88
N PRO A 251 9.97 10.53 20.07
CA PRO A 251 11.07 10.96 20.93
C PRO A 251 11.84 9.77 21.51
N GLU A 252 13.02 10.08 22.04
CA GLU A 252 13.77 9.15 22.89
C GLU A 252 13.08 8.96 24.25
N ARG A 253 13.25 7.77 24.81
CA ARG A 253 12.90 7.47 26.20
C ARG A 253 13.95 8.03 27.17
N ALA A 254 13.66 7.97 28.47
CA ALA A 254 14.58 8.42 29.52
C ALA A 254 15.94 7.68 29.53
N ASP A 255 16.01 6.50 28.96
CA ASP A 255 17.24 5.69 28.81
C ASP A 255 18.04 6.05 27.53
N GLY A 256 17.58 7.03 26.75
CA GLY A 256 18.23 7.49 25.52
C GLY A 256 17.96 6.61 24.31
N LEU A 257 17.09 5.60 24.43
CA LEU A 257 16.69 4.77 23.30
C LEU A 257 15.43 5.34 22.63
N TRP A 258 15.27 5.08 21.37
CA TRP A 258 14.06 5.43 20.61
C TRP A 258 12.79 4.88 21.29
N LEU A 259 11.67 5.61 21.20
CA LEU A 259 10.42 5.24 21.88
C LEU A 259 9.98 3.80 21.56
N PHE A 260 10.16 3.37 20.32
CA PHE A 260 9.77 2.05 19.82
C PHE A 260 10.93 1.06 19.70
N ASP A 261 12.09 1.33 20.33
CA ASP A 261 13.19 0.37 20.40
C ASP A 261 12.74 -0.99 20.91
N GLY A 262 13.11 -2.06 20.20
CA GLY A 262 12.71 -3.42 20.49
C GLY A 262 11.23 -3.76 20.17
N TYR A 263 10.51 -2.90 19.44
CA TYR A 263 9.18 -3.24 18.91
C TYR A 263 9.33 -4.04 17.62
N ARG A 264 8.50 -5.10 17.49
CA ARG A 264 8.35 -5.77 16.19
C ARG A 264 7.49 -4.91 15.28
N MET A 265 7.93 -4.73 14.04
CA MET A 265 7.20 -3.98 13.03
C MET A 265 7.64 -4.38 11.62
N THR A 266 6.86 -3.98 10.64
CA THR A 266 7.17 -4.06 9.22
C THR A 266 6.94 -2.70 8.56
N SER A 267 7.43 -2.54 7.36
CA SER A 267 7.16 -1.43 6.45
C SER A 267 7.37 -1.90 5.01
N PHE A 268 7.24 -1.01 4.05
CA PHE A 268 7.72 -1.28 2.70
C PHE A 268 9.21 -1.67 2.78
N THR A 269 9.56 -2.81 2.15
CA THR A 269 10.89 -3.40 2.25
C THR A 269 11.82 -2.89 1.17
N ASP A 270 13.13 -3.02 1.37
CA ASP A 270 14.13 -2.71 0.33
C ASP A 270 13.92 -3.57 -0.93
N GLU A 271 13.55 -4.85 -0.76
CA GLU A 271 13.21 -5.74 -1.87
C GLU A 271 12.01 -5.23 -2.69
N GLU A 272 11.00 -4.67 -2.03
CA GLU A 272 9.85 -4.04 -2.70
C GLU A 272 10.25 -2.71 -3.34
N GLU A 273 11.09 -1.92 -2.68
CA GLU A 273 11.56 -0.62 -3.19
C GLU A 273 12.37 -0.78 -4.48
N ASP A 274 13.26 -1.76 -4.56
CA ASP A 274 14.04 -2.08 -5.77
C ASP A 274 13.16 -2.38 -6.99
N GLN A 275 11.86 -2.60 -6.80
CA GLN A 275 10.88 -2.88 -7.83
C GLN A 275 9.99 -1.66 -8.16
N THR A 276 10.20 -0.52 -7.51
CA THR A 276 9.48 0.73 -7.78
C THR A 276 10.26 1.63 -8.74
N GLU A 277 9.55 2.60 -9.35
CA GLU A 277 10.22 3.62 -10.16
C GLU A 277 11.24 4.42 -9.34
N ALA A 278 10.86 4.83 -8.13
CA ALA A 278 11.72 5.60 -7.24
C ALA A 278 12.95 4.81 -6.80
N GLY A 279 12.79 3.53 -6.46
CA GLY A 279 13.89 2.64 -6.11
C GLY A 279 14.86 2.45 -7.25
N LEU A 280 14.37 2.26 -8.48
CA LEU A 280 15.20 2.15 -9.69
C LEU A 280 15.96 3.45 -10.01
N LEU A 281 15.40 4.61 -9.70
CA LEU A 281 16.06 5.92 -9.85
C LEU A 281 17.05 6.22 -8.71
N GLY A 282 16.96 5.51 -7.60
CA GLY A 282 17.84 5.61 -6.44
C GLY A 282 17.26 6.45 -5.30
N MET A 283 16.74 5.76 -4.30
CA MET A 283 16.25 6.38 -3.07
C MET A 283 17.39 6.99 -2.24
N ALA A 284 17.15 8.16 -1.63
CA ALA A 284 18.11 8.77 -0.72
C ALA A 284 18.29 7.95 0.58
N TRP A 285 17.24 7.28 1.04
CA TRP A 285 17.24 6.37 2.17
C TRP A 285 16.05 5.41 2.06
N LEU A 286 16.09 4.30 2.80
CA LEU A 286 15.07 3.25 2.82
C LEU A 286 14.40 3.19 4.19
N VAL A 287 13.07 3.05 4.21
CA VAL A 287 12.28 3.13 5.44
C VAL A 287 12.56 1.95 6.39
N ASP A 288 12.66 0.75 5.86
CA ASP A 288 12.96 -0.47 6.62
C ASP A 288 14.37 -0.43 7.25
N VAL A 289 15.37 0.02 6.47
CA VAL A 289 16.75 0.22 6.95
C VAL A 289 16.78 1.26 8.07
N ALA A 290 16.06 2.37 7.92
CA ALA A 290 16.01 3.41 8.95
C ALA A 290 15.36 2.92 10.24
N LEU A 291 14.26 2.16 10.15
CA LEU A 291 13.60 1.56 11.31
C LEU A 291 14.48 0.52 12.01
N LYS A 292 15.17 -0.35 11.25
CA LYS A 292 16.16 -1.31 11.78
C LYS A 292 17.27 -0.58 12.53
N ASN A 293 17.79 0.50 11.96
CA ASN A 293 18.85 1.32 12.59
C ASN A 293 18.37 2.07 13.85
N ALA A 294 17.08 2.42 13.92
CA ALA A 294 16.50 3.04 15.11
C ALA A 294 16.25 2.03 16.25
N GLY A 295 16.36 0.72 16.01
CA GLY A 295 16.20 -0.33 17.01
C GLY A 295 14.95 -1.19 16.86
N ALA A 296 14.24 -1.12 15.73
CA ALA A 296 13.12 -2.01 15.45
C ALA A 296 13.58 -3.47 15.30
N VAL A 297 12.77 -4.39 15.81
CA VAL A 297 12.82 -5.81 15.46
C VAL A 297 11.99 -5.96 14.19
N PHE A 298 12.66 -5.83 13.06
CA PHE A 298 11.97 -5.80 11.78
C PHE A 298 11.53 -7.21 11.34
N ASP A 299 10.35 -7.30 10.79
CA ASP A 299 9.70 -8.54 10.35
C ASP A 299 9.34 -8.36 8.87
N ASP A 300 10.27 -8.79 8.01
CA ASP A 300 10.01 -8.90 6.57
C ASP A 300 8.92 -9.96 6.37
N GLY A 301 7.90 -9.70 5.62
CA GLY A 301 6.87 -10.69 5.31
C GLY A 301 7.43 -11.90 4.54
N PRO A 302 6.58 -12.85 4.18
CA PRO A 302 7.02 -14.09 3.52
C PRO A 302 7.57 -13.85 2.11
N ALA A 303 7.21 -12.75 1.46
CA ALA A 303 7.74 -12.30 0.17
C ALA A 303 7.27 -10.86 -0.12
N ALA A 304 7.94 -10.19 -1.05
CA ALA A 304 7.53 -8.89 -1.58
C ALA A 304 6.07 -8.92 -2.09
N TRP A 305 5.33 -7.82 -1.88
CA TRP A 305 3.94 -7.61 -2.31
C TRP A 305 2.88 -8.53 -1.67
N ILE A 306 3.27 -9.49 -0.84
CA ILE A 306 2.33 -10.30 -0.07
C ILE A 306 1.83 -9.49 1.13
N SER A 307 0.52 -9.59 1.40
CA SER A 307 -0.07 -8.93 2.57
C SER A 307 0.59 -9.44 3.85
N HIS A 308 1.20 -8.53 4.60
CA HIS A 308 1.82 -8.81 5.88
C HIS A 308 1.55 -7.68 6.87
N VAL A 309 1.03 -8.04 8.06
CA VAL A 309 0.69 -7.10 9.13
C VAL A 309 1.32 -7.57 10.43
N VAL A 310 2.06 -6.69 11.06
CA VAL A 310 2.66 -6.92 12.38
C VAL A 310 1.92 -6.11 13.42
N VAL A 311 1.53 -6.77 14.50
CA VAL A 311 0.94 -6.13 15.69
C VAL A 311 1.82 -6.43 16.88
N ASP A 312 2.44 -5.40 17.43
CA ASP A 312 3.20 -5.53 18.67
C ASP A 312 2.79 -4.44 19.65
N ARG A 313 2.32 -4.86 20.81
CA ARG A 313 1.82 -3.96 21.86
C ARG A 313 0.73 -3.02 21.30
N ASN A 314 1.00 -1.74 21.16
CA ASN A 314 0.06 -0.78 20.59
C ASN A 314 0.45 -0.31 19.17
N VAL A 315 1.52 -0.83 18.60
CA VAL A 315 1.95 -0.51 17.22
C VAL A 315 1.39 -1.56 16.26
N ILE A 316 0.86 -1.10 15.14
CA ILE A 316 0.29 -1.91 14.06
C ILE A 316 0.90 -1.44 12.76
N THR A 317 1.64 -2.29 12.08
CA THR A 317 2.26 -1.93 10.81
C THR A 317 1.88 -2.90 9.71
N GLY A 318 1.60 -2.36 8.52
CA GLY A 318 1.39 -3.12 7.30
C GLY A 318 2.53 -2.90 6.32
N GLN A 319 2.93 -3.94 5.60
CA GLN A 319 4.13 -3.91 4.78
C GLN A 319 3.95 -3.09 3.49
N ASN A 320 2.83 -3.27 2.79
CA ASN A 320 2.67 -2.85 1.40
C ASN A 320 1.19 -2.60 1.05
N PRO A 321 0.86 -2.17 -0.17
CA PRO A 321 -0.52 -1.96 -0.59
C PRO A 321 -1.43 -3.19 -0.40
N GLY A 322 -0.90 -4.40 -0.54
CA GLY A 322 -1.64 -5.65 -0.27
C GLY A 322 -2.07 -5.82 1.19
N SER A 323 -1.44 -5.09 2.11
CA SER A 323 -1.71 -5.12 3.56
C SER A 323 -2.77 -4.10 4.01
N THR A 324 -3.28 -3.25 3.09
CA THR A 324 -4.11 -2.08 3.39
C THR A 324 -5.32 -2.42 4.25
N GLU A 325 -6.14 -3.37 3.80
CA GLU A 325 -7.37 -3.73 4.49
C GLU A 325 -7.11 -4.46 5.81
N ALA A 326 -6.14 -5.39 5.80
CA ALA A 326 -5.77 -6.14 6.99
C ALA A 326 -5.23 -5.23 8.11
N THR A 327 -4.47 -4.17 7.74
CA THR A 327 -3.98 -3.17 8.70
C THR A 327 -5.13 -2.38 9.31
N ALA A 328 -6.08 -1.90 8.49
CA ALA A 328 -7.27 -1.20 8.97
C ALA A 328 -8.12 -2.09 9.90
N ASP A 329 -8.33 -3.36 9.52
CA ASP A 329 -9.08 -4.32 10.33
C ASP A 329 -8.40 -4.60 11.68
N ALA A 330 -7.07 -4.65 11.71
CA ALA A 330 -6.32 -4.80 12.96
C ALA A 330 -6.54 -3.59 13.90
N VAL A 331 -6.59 -2.37 13.36
CA VAL A 331 -6.94 -1.15 14.15
C VAL A 331 -8.36 -1.23 14.68
N ILE A 332 -9.34 -1.54 13.83
CA ILE A 332 -10.75 -1.68 14.21
C ILE A 332 -10.90 -2.71 15.32
N LYS A 333 -10.30 -3.88 15.13
CA LYS A 333 -10.31 -4.97 16.13
C LYS A 333 -9.72 -4.51 17.46
N LYS A 334 -8.63 -3.75 17.43
CA LYS A 334 -7.96 -3.24 18.64
C LYS A 334 -8.84 -2.24 19.39
N LEU A 335 -9.50 -1.34 18.65
CA LEU A 335 -10.38 -0.29 19.22
C LEU A 335 -11.71 -0.87 19.76
N LEU A 336 -12.25 -1.90 19.12
CA LEU A 336 -13.50 -2.55 19.55
C LEU A 336 -13.27 -3.65 20.60
N ALA A 337 -12.03 -4.05 20.88
CA ALA A 337 -11.73 -5.02 21.91
C ALA A 337 -12.17 -4.48 23.30
N PRO A 338 -12.83 -5.29 24.13
CA PRO A 338 -13.14 -4.88 25.50
C PRO A 338 -11.85 -4.45 26.22
N ALA A 339 -11.91 -3.33 26.94
CA ALA A 339 -10.78 -2.91 27.78
C ALA A 339 -10.36 -4.11 28.64
N GLN A 340 -9.17 -4.64 28.41
CA GLN A 340 -8.62 -5.66 29.27
C GLN A 340 -8.50 -5.06 30.66
N GLY A 341 -9.35 -5.54 31.58
CA GLY A 341 -9.30 -5.08 32.96
C GLY A 341 -7.87 -5.20 33.45
N VAL A 342 -7.33 -4.09 33.93
CA VAL A 342 -6.08 -4.07 34.67
C VAL A 342 -6.32 -5.03 35.84
N ALA A 343 -5.77 -6.24 35.74
CA ALA A 343 -5.67 -7.13 36.90
C ALA A 343 -4.84 -6.36 37.93
N ALA A 344 -5.49 -6.03 39.03
CA ALA A 344 -4.93 -5.33 40.15
C ALA A 344 -3.79 -6.11 40.82
#